data_5288397e2c5c3188c5900af740e1c77a
#
_entry.id   5288397e2c5c3188c5900af740e1c77a
#
_cell.length_a   1.000
_cell.length_b   1.000
_cell.length_c   1.000
_cell.angle_alpha   90.00
_cell.angle_beta   90.00
_cell.angle_gamma   90.00
#
_symmetry.space_group_name_H-M   'P 1'
#
loop_
_entity.id
_entity.type
_entity.pdbx_description
1 polymer ?
#
loop_
_entity_poly.entity_id
_entity_poly.type
_entity_poly.pdbx_seq_one_letter_code
_entity_poly.pdbx_strand_id
1 'polypeptide(L)'
;MTTPVVALVGRPNVGKSTLFNRLTRTRDALVADFPGLTRDRKYGHANISGYDFIVIDTGGIDGTEEGVEEKMAEQSLLAIEEADVVLFLVDARAGLTAADIGIANYLRQRTNKTTVVVANKTDGIDADSHCAEFYQLGLGEIEQIAASQGRGVTQLMEQVLAPLAEKLQENEAENNHTSDEEEKDEWDHEFDFDSEEDTSLIDEALDEELEEEQDKNIKIAIVGRPNVGKSTLTNRILGEDRVVVYDMPGTTRDSIYIPMERDGQQYTLIDTAGVRKRGKVHLAVEKFSVIKTLQAIQDANVVLLTIDARENISDQDLSLLGFILNAGRSLVIVVNKWDGLDQDVKDRVKSELDRRLDFIDFARVHFISALHGSGVGNLFDSIKEAYACATQKMTTSLLTRILQMATDEHQPPMIGGRRIKLKYAHPGGYNPPIIVVHGNQMDKLPDSYKRYLSNYYRKSLKIIGSPIRLLFQEGSNPFAGRKNKLTPNQLRKRKRLMKFIKKAKR
;
A
#
# COMPACT_ATOMS: atom_id res chain seq x y z
N MET A 1 3.57 13.79 -0.13
CA MET A 1 3.54 13.37 1.30
C MET A 1 4.42 12.15 1.49
N THR A 2 5.46 12.23 2.32
CA THR A 2 6.29 11.07 2.62
C THR A 2 5.59 10.18 3.64
N THR A 3 5.42 8.89 3.32
CA THR A 3 4.75 7.92 4.20
C THR A 3 5.56 7.71 5.49
N PRO A 4 4.99 7.93 6.69
CA PRO A 4 5.67 7.74 7.96
C PRO A 4 6.14 6.30 8.16
N VAL A 5 7.26 6.12 8.85
CA VAL A 5 7.87 4.83 9.14
C VAL A 5 7.89 4.56 10.65
N VAL A 6 7.33 3.43 11.06
CA VAL A 6 7.21 3.01 12.46
C VAL A 6 8.00 1.73 12.70
N ALA A 7 9.00 1.76 13.58
CA ALA A 7 9.78 0.59 13.94
C ALA A 7 9.27 -0.06 15.23
N LEU A 8 9.09 -1.39 15.22
CA LEU A 8 8.77 -2.18 16.40
C LEU A 8 10.05 -2.73 17.00
N VAL A 9 10.40 -2.29 18.20
CA VAL A 9 11.62 -2.65 18.92
C VAL A 9 11.26 -3.30 20.27
N GLY A 10 12.07 -4.21 20.75
CA GLY A 10 11.87 -4.86 22.05
C GLY A 10 12.48 -6.26 22.08
N ARG A 11 12.59 -6.83 23.28
CA ARG A 11 13.12 -8.19 23.47
C ARG A 11 12.26 -9.26 22.79
N PRO A 12 12.74 -10.51 22.65
CA PRO A 12 11.95 -11.61 22.11
C PRO A 12 10.65 -11.83 22.92
N ASN A 13 9.63 -12.33 22.25
CA ASN A 13 8.36 -12.74 22.83
C ASN A 13 7.51 -11.62 23.50
N VAL A 14 7.86 -10.34 23.39
CA VAL A 14 7.01 -9.22 23.85
C VAL A 14 5.78 -8.99 22.97
N GLY A 15 5.72 -9.63 21.78
CA GLY A 15 4.59 -9.58 20.89
C GLY A 15 4.75 -8.64 19.69
N LYS A 16 6.01 -8.29 19.28
CA LYS A 16 6.29 -7.47 18.10
C LYS A 16 5.62 -8.01 16.83
N SER A 17 5.86 -9.26 16.50
CA SER A 17 5.28 -9.89 15.31
C SER A 17 3.74 -10.06 15.40
N THR A 18 3.20 -10.15 16.62
CA THR A 18 1.74 -10.15 16.83
C THR A 18 1.16 -8.77 16.52
N LEU A 19 1.79 -7.71 17.00
CA LEU A 19 1.41 -6.33 16.70
C LEU A 19 1.59 -6.04 15.20
N PHE A 20 2.74 -6.39 14.63
CA PHE A 20 3.03 -6.27 13.19
C PHE A 20 1.94 -6.92 12.35
N ASN A 21 1.63 -8.19 12.60
CA ASN A 21 0.60 -8.92 11.89
C ASN A 21 -0.80 -8.30 12.07
N ARG A 22 -1.07 -7.65 13.20
CA ARG A 22 -2.33 -6.97 13.41
C ARG A 22 -2.41 -5.65 12.65
N LEU A 23 -1.36 -4.85 12.67
CA LEU A 23 -1.27 -3.60 11.92
C LEU A 23 -1.38 -3.85 10.41
N THR A 24 -0.74 -4.92 9.92
CA THR A 24 -0.71 -5.30 8.52
C THR A 24 -1.87 -6.21 8.07
N ARG A 25 -2.75 -6.66 8.98
CA ARG A 25 -3.94 -7.48 8.67
C ARG A 25 -5.15 -6.69 8.20
N THR A 26 -5.09 -5.38 8.12
CA THR A 26 -6.09 -4.60 7.40
C THR A 26 -6.13 -5.11 5.96
N ARG A 27 -7.31 -5.21 5.33
CA ARG A 27 -7.55 -5.87 4.02
C ARG A 27 -6.62 -5.40 2.89
N ASP A 28 -5.87 -4.32 3.14
CA ASP A 28 -5.00 -3.64 2.18
C ASP A 28 -3.50 -3.70 2.57
N ALA A 29 -3.12 -4.45 3.59
CA ALA A 29 -1.74 -4.47 4.07
C ALA A 29 -0.92 -5.63 3.50
N LEU A 30 0.29 -5.30 3.10
CA LEU A 30 1.29 -6.22 2.57
C LEU A 30 2.41 -6.46 3.55
N VAL A 31 2.78 -7.71 3.67
CA VAL A 31 4.00 -8.14 4.35
C VAL A 31 4.96 -8.64 3.29
N ALA A 32 6.16 -8.07 3.21
CA ALA A 32 7.23 -8.61 2.41
C ALA A 32 8.38 -9.09 3.29
N ASP A 33 8.72 -10.35 3.11
CA ASP A 33 9.99 -10.89 3.50
C ASP A 33 10.94 -10.63 2.33
N PHE A 34 11.98 -9.81 2.51
CA PHE A 34 12.99 -9.57 1.48
C PHE A 34 14.13 -10.55 1.66
N PRO A 35 14.22 -11.64 0.87
CA PRO A 35 15.36 -12.55 0.93
C PRO A 35 16.63 -11.84 0.45
N GLY A 36 17.67 -11.89 1.26
CA GLY A 36 18.98 -11.28 0.93
C GLY A 36 19.32 -9.99 1.71
N LEU A 37 18.36 -9.38 2.38
CA LEU A 37 18.57 -8.36 3.40
C LEU A 37 18.20 -8.98 4.75
N THR A 38 19.08 -9.80 5.30
CA THR A 38 18.95 -10.44 6.61
C THR A 38 17.60 -11.11 6.90
N ARG A 39 17.63 -12.35 7.36
CA ARG A 39 16.46 -13.23 7.63
C ARG A 39 15.46 -12.70 8.65
N ASP A 40 15.66 -11.50 9.23
CA ASP A 40 15.05 -11.13 10.50
C ASP A 40 14.22 -9.84 10.50
N ARG A 41 14.12 -9.09 9.39
CA ARG A 41 13.29 -7.89 9.31
C ARG A 41 12.13 -8.06 8.34
N LYS A 42 10.91 -7.74 8.82
CA LYS A 42 9.70 -7.71 8.00
C LYS A 42 9.23 -6.27 7.84
N TYR A 43 8.88 -5.92 6.62
CA TYR A 43 8.31 -4.63 6.29
C TYR A 43 6.86 -4.82 5.89
N GLY A 44 6.00 -3.94 6.35
CA GLY A 44 4.58 -3.97 6.00
C GLY A 44 4.04 -2.57 5.78
N HIS A 45 3.18 -2.41 4.78
CA HIS A 45 2.38 -1.21 4.62
C HIS A 45 1.07 -1.40 5.37
N ALA A 46 0.62 -0.39 6.09
CA ALA A 46 -0.60 -0.42 6.86
C ALA A 46 -1.35 0.90 6.75
N ASN A 47 -2.67 0.84 6.85
CA ASN A 47 -3.55 1.99 6.98
C ASN A 47 -4.42 1.82 8.21
N ILE A 48 -4.41 2.80 9.11
CA ILE A 48 -5.27 2.83 10.30
C ILE A 48 -5.88 4.22 10.41
N SER A 49 -7.20 4.30 10.50
CA SER A 49 -7.96 5.56 10.64
C SER A 49 -7.61 6.60 9.56
N GLY A 50 -7.31 6.14 8.33
CA GLY A 50 -6.94 7.01 7.21
C GLY A 50 -5.47 7.40 7.14
N TYR A 51 -4.65 7.03 8.13
CA TYR A 51 -3.19 7.24 8.10
C TYR A 51 -2.49 6.06 7.43
N ASP A 52 -1.79 6.33 6.33
CA ASP A 52 -0.91 5.37 5.66
C ASP A 52 0.49 5.42 6.29
N PHE A 53 1.06 4.25 6.62
CA PHE A 53 2.41 4.16 7.19
C PHE A 53 3.09 2.85 6.86
N ILE A 54 4.42 2.84 6.97
CA ILE A 54 5.25 1.63 6.85
C ILE A 54 5.62 1.17 8.25
N VAL A 55 5.40 -0.10 8.56
CA VAL A 55 5.81 -0.72 9.81
C VAL A 55 6.96 -1.69 9.59
N ILE A 56 7.95 -1.67 10.50
CA ILE A 56 9.12 -2.54 10.49
C ILE A 56 9.07 -3.44 11.74
N ASP A 57 9.04 -4.76 11.54
CA ASP A 57 9.29 -5.73 12.61
C ASP A 57 10.79 -6.06 12.63
N THR A 58 11.47 -5.78 13.74
CA THR A 58 12.91 -6.04 13.89
C THR A 58 13.25 -7.48 14.21
N GLY A 59 12.28 -8.40 14.16
CA GLY A 59 12.49 -9.81 14.54
C GLY A 59 12.70 -10.03 16.04
N GLY A 60 12.59 -11.27 16.51
CA GLY A 60 12.91 -11.63 17.87
C GLY A 60 14.40 -11.94 18.00
N ILE A 61 15.10 -11.37 18.95
CA ILE A 61 16.48 -11.66 19.31
C ILE A 61 16.50 -12.97 20.08
N ASP A 62 16.69 -14.11 19.42
CA ASP A 62 16.97 -15.37 20.11
C ASP A 62 18.50 -15.48 20.29
N GLY A 63 18.97 -15.12 21.50
CA GLY A 63 20.38 -15.16 21.87
C GLY A 63 20.83 -16.58 22.25
N THR A 64 21.34 -17.36 21.27
CA THR A 64 21.94 -18.67 21.57
C THR A 64 23.28 -18.95 20.89
N GLU A 65 23.81 -18.03 20.05
CA GLU A 65 25.14 -18.20 19.46
C GLU A 65 25.97 -16.90 19.57
N GLU A 66 27.21 -17.02 20.04
CA GLU A 66 28.19 -15.92 20.11
C GLU A 66 28.39 -15.30 18.71
N GLY A 67 28.17 -13.99 18.58
CA GLY A 67 28.28 -13.23 17.32
C GLY A 67 26.96 -12.98 16.58
N VAL A 68 25.86 -13.64 16.93
CA VAL A 68 24.52 -13.38 16.39
C VAL A 68 23.92 -12.14 17.05
N GLU A 69 24.17 -11.93 18.35
CA GLU A 69 23.72 -10.75 19.10
C GLU A 69 24.24 -9.43 18.52
N GLU A 70 25.48 -9.40 18.05
CA GLU A 70 26.11 -8.22 17.47
C GLU A 70 25.49 -7.84 16.11
N LYS A 71 25.23 -8.83 15.24
CA LYS A 71 24.58 -8.62 13.94
C LYS A 71 23.09 -8.28 14.05
N MET A 72 22.40 -8.81 15.06
CA MET A 72 21.00 -8.55 15.33
C MET A 72 20.81 -7.20 15.99
N ALA A 73 21.75 -6.77 16.85
CA ALA A 73 21.82 -5.40 17.34
C ALA A 73 21.99 -4.41 16.15
N GLU A 74 22.89 -4.65 15.21
CA GLU A 74 23.08 -3.81 14.03
C GLU A 74 21.78 -3.62 13.21
N GLN A 75 20.97 -4.66 13.11
CA GLN A 75 19.76 -4.62 12.30
C GLN A 75 18.61 -3.88 12.98
N SER A 76 18.48 -4.05 14.30
CA SER A 76 17.55 -3.24 15.09
C SER A 76 17.97 -1.77 15.05
N LEU A 77 19.29 -1.49 15.04
CA LEU A 77 19.84 -0.15 14.92
C LEU A 77 19.48 0.52 13.59
N LEU A 78 19.63 -0.21 12.49
CA LEU A 78 19.27 0.28 11.17
C LEU A 78 17.77 0.56 11.06
N ALA A 79 16.92 -0.31 11.64
CA ALA A 79 15.47 -0.07 11.67
C ALA A 79 15.10 1.18 12.47
N ILE A 80 15.80 1.43 13.59
CA ILE A 80 15.63 2.63 14.42
C ILE A 80 16.09 3.88 13.64
N GLU A 81 17.23 3.80 12.94
CA GLU A 81 17.73 4.90 12.11
C GLU A 81 16.76 5.26 10.97
N GLU A 82 16.15 4.26 10.37
CA GLU A 82 15.23 4.39 9.24
C GLU A 82 13.82 4.84 9.66
N ALA A 83 13.42 4.67 10.92
CA ALA A 83 12.10 5.00 11.42
C ALA A 83 11.93 6.48 11.76
N ASP A 84 10.71 7.00 11.61
CA ASP A 84 10.29 8.31 12.13
C ASP A 84 9.88 8.21 13.59
N VAL A 85 9.26 7.09 13.97
CA VAL A 85 8.87 6.75 15.34
C VAL A 85 9.27 5.34 15.69
N VAL A 86 9.69 5.14 16.94
CA VAL A 86 10.04 3.86 17.53
C VAL A 86 8.98 3.46 18.57
N LEU A 87 8.30 2.34 18.35
CA LEU A 87 7.46 1.70 19.35
C LEU A 87 8.30 0.68 20.12
N PHE A 88 8.65 1.01 21.36
CA PHE A 88 9.40 0.13 22.24
C PHE A 88 8.44 -0.76 23.02
N LEU A 89 8.30 -2.02 22.59
CA LEU A 89 7.39 -2.99 23.19
C LEU A 89 8.01 -3.67 24.41
N VAL A 90 7.25 -3.67 25.50
CA VAL A 90 7.56 -4.40 26.75
C VAL A 90 6.40 -5.35 27.12
N ASP A 91 6.66 -6.37 27.89
CA ASP A 91 5.68 -7.39 28.30
C ASP A 91 5.14 -7.08 29.71
N ALA A 92 3.89 -6.59 29.80
CA ALA A 92 3.26 -6.23 31.06
C ALA A 92 3.08 -7.41 32.03
N ARG A 93 3.06 -8.66 31.55
CA ARG A 93 2.97 -9.84 32.40
C ARG A 93 4.30 -10.31 32.96
N ALA A 94 5.36 -10.14 32.16
CA ALA A 94 6.70 -10.56 32.56
C ALA A 94 7.41 -9.55 33.45
N GLY A 95 6.95 -8.29 33.44
CA GLY A 95 7.56 -7.18 34.14
C GLY A 95 8.85 -6.66 33.53
N LEU A 96 9.46 -5.69 34.19
CA LEU A 96 10.68 -5.03 33.74
C LEU A 96 11.90 -5.96 33.85
N THR A 97 12.66 -6.07 32.76
CA THR A 97 13.87 -6.92 32.72
C THR A 97 15.13 -6.09 32.43
N ALA A 98 16.31 -6.67 32.75
CA ALA A 98 17.58 -6.03 32.45
C ALA A 98 17.78 -5.77 30.93
N ALA A 99 17.22 -6.64 30.07
CA ALA A 99 17.25 -6.44 28.62
C ALA A 99 16.43 -5.22 28.19
N ASP A 100 15.26 -4.99 28.79
CA ASP A 100 14.43 -3.82 28.52
C ASP A 100 15.16 -2.53 28.93
N ILE A 101 15.85 -2.54 30.08
CA ILE A 101 16.68 -1.41 30.56
C ILE A 101 17.84 -1.15 29.60
N GLY A 102 18.50 -2.20 29.10
CA GLY A 102 19.59 -2.07 28.13
C GLY A 102 19.13 -1.41 26.82
N ILE A 103 17.98 -1.85 26.27
CA ILE A 103 17.39 -1.27 25.06
C ILE A 103 16.98 0.19 25.31
N ALA A 104 16.33 0.49 26.44
CA ALA A 104 15.92 1.85 26.79
C ALA A 104 17.13 2.81 26.93
N ASN A 105 18.22 2.37 27.54
CA ASN A 105 19.45 3.15 27.64
C ASN A 105 20.03 3.47 26.25
N TYR A 106 20.01 2.49 25.36
CA TYR A 106 20.46 2.67 23.99
C TYR A 106 19.58 3.71 23.26
N LEU A 107 18.25 3.57 23.33
CA LEU A 107 17.29 4.48 22.70
C LEU A 107 17.48 5.92 23.20
N ARG A 108 17.66 6.13 24.50
CA ARG A 108 17.88 7.45 25.09
C ARG A 108 19.19 8.13 24.65
N GLN A 109 20.26 7.35 24.47
CA GLN A 109 21.59 7.90 24.20
C GLN A 109 21.85 8.16 22.72
N ARG A 110 21.22 7.44 21.81
CA ARG A 110 21.61 7.41 20.40
C ARG A 110 20.52 7.82 19.40
N THR A 111 19.30 8.04 19.86
CA THR A 111 18.23 8.42 18.94
C THR A 111 17.62 9.76 19.32
N ASN A 112 17.53 10.66 18.34
CA ASN A 112 16.70 11.87 18.42
C ASN A 112 15.25 11.58 17.93
N LYS A 113 14.89 10.30 17.84
CA LYS A 113 13.59 9.86 17.31
C LYS A 113 12.56 9.81 18.43
N THR A 114 11.33 10.14 18.09
CA THR A 114 10.20 9.96 19.00
C THR A 114 10.08 8.48 19.38
N THR A 115 10.22 8.17 20.66
CA THR A 115 10.11 6.79 21.18
C THR A 115 8.92 6.71 22.12
N VAL A 116 8.02 5.75 21.87
CA VAL A 116 6.84 5.49 22.69
C VAL A 116 6.98 4.11 23.32
N VAL A 117 6.86 4.03 24.65
CA VAL A 117 6.86 2.75 25.38
C VAL A 117 5.48 2.12 25.27
N VAL A 118 5.42 0.88 24.81
CA VAL A 118 4.16 0.14 24.61
C VAL A 118 4.16 -1.11 25.45
N ALA A 119 3.38 -1.08 26.54
CA ALA A 119 3.16 -2.23 27.42
C ALA A 119 2.12 -3.16 26.78
N ASN A 120 2.57 -4.29 26.26
CA ASN A 120 1.72 -5.28 25.59
C ASN A 120 1.31 -6.40 26.56
N LYS A 121 0.29 -7.17 26.18
CA LYS A 121 -0.29 -8.31 26.94
C LYS A 121 -1.01 -7.87 28.21
N THR A 122 -1.65 -6.70 28.18
CA THR A 122 -2.40 -6.15 29.32
C THR A 122 -3.76 -6.83 29.52
N ASP A 123 -4.11 -7.82 28.70
CA ASP A 123 -5.36 -8.57 28.80
C ASP A 123 -5.41 -9.44 30.08
N GLY A 124 -6.45 -9.27 30.90
CA GLY A 124 -6.70 -10.08 32.10
C GLY A 124 -5.82 -9.77 33.31
N ILE A 125 -5.10 -8.64 33.30
CA ILE A 125 -4.31 -8.15 34.45
C ILE A 125 -4.75 -6.71 34.79
N ASP A 126 -4.41 -6.26 35.99
CA ASP A 126 -4.49 -4.84 36.35
C ASP A 126 -3.33 -4.09 35.68
N ALA A 127 -3.64 -3.49 34.56
CA ALA A 127 -2.62 -2.92 33.69
C ALA A 127 -1.88 -1.76 34.36
N ASP A 128 -2.56 -0.92 35.14
CA ASP A 128 -1.95 0.24 35.75
C ASP A 128 -0.90 -0.17 36.80
N SER A 129 -1.21 -1.16 37.65
CA SER A 129 -0.25 -1.68 38.63
C SER A 129 0.96 -2.35 37.97
N HIS A 130 0.75 -3.13 36.92
CA HIS A 130 1.83 -3.86 36.23
C HIS A 130 2.68 -2.96 35.33
N CYS A 131 2.14 -1.87 34.82
CA CYS A 131 2.88 -0.93 33.98
C CYS A 131 3.69 0.09 34.80
N ALA A 132 3.42 0.26 36.07
CA ALA A 132 4.07 1.27 36.93
C ALA A 132 5.62 1.14 36.94
N GLU A 133 6.15 -0.07 36.91
CA GLU A 133 7.60 -0.30 36.91
C GLU A 133 8.31 0.18 35.62
N PHE A 134 7.61 0.24 34.50
CA PHE A 134 8.19 0.67 33.20
C PHE A 134 8.47 2.17 33.15
N TYR A 135 7.92 3.00 34.04
CA TYR A 135 8.30 4.40 34.17
C TYR A 135 9.79 4.58 34.50
N GLN A 136 10.43 3.57 35.11
CA GLN A 136 11.88 3.55 35.37
C GLN A 136 12.71 3.58 34.06
N LEU A 137 12.12 3.21 32.94
CA LEU A 137 12.77 3.29 31.62
C LEU A 137 13.06 4.75 31.19
N GLY A 138 12.35 5.74 31.73
CA GLY A 138 12.58 7.17 31.49
C GLY A 138 12.40 7.59 30.03
N LEU A 139 11.44 6.99 29.32
CA LEU A 139 11.12 7.25 27.92
C LEU A 139 9.72 7.91 27.74
N GLY A 140 9.15 8.47 28.81
CA GLY A 140 7.88 9.18 28.76
C GLY A 140 6.68 8.32 29.19
N GLU A 141 5.53 8.59 28.58
CA GLU A 141 4.28 7.89 28.87
C GLU A 141 4.29 6.46 28.35
N ILE A 142 3.48 5.61 28.98
CA ILE A 142 3.40 4.18 28.66
C ILE A 142 2.02 3.89 28.09
N GLU A 143 2.00 3.50 26.83
CA GLU A 143 0.78 3.08 26.15
C GLU A 143 0.47 1.60 26.42
N GLN A 144 -0.77 1.31 26.76
CA GLN A 144 -1.20 -0.02 27.17
C GLN A 144 -2.01 -0.70 26.07
N ILE A 145 -1.55 -1.85 25.59
CA ILE A 145 -2.24 -2.60 24.56
C ILE A 145 -2.38 -4.10 24.85
N ALA A 146 -3.32 -4.73 24.18
CA ALA A 146 -3.38 -6.18 24.03
C ALA A 146 -3.38 -6.54 22.54
N ALA A 147 -2.19 -6.63 21.93
CA ALA A 147 -2.03 -6.83 20.49
C ALA A 147 -2.76 -8.07 19.96
N SER A 148 -2.83 -9.16 20.74
CA SER A 148 -3.57 -10.38 20.38
C SER A 148 -5.06 -10.14 20.19
N GLN A 149 -5.67 -9.26 20.97
CA GLN A 149 -7.08 -8.93 20.95
C GLN A 149 -7.39 -7.65 20.13
N GLY A 150 -6.39 -6.82 19.86
CA GLY A 150 -6.51 -5.54 19.17
C GLY A 150 -6.94 -4.37 20.07
N ARG A 151 -7.00 -4.59 21.40
CA ARG A 151 -7.38 -3.55 22.35
C ARG A 151 -6.26 -2.50 22.44
N GLY A 152 -6.61 -1.21 22.36
CA GLY A 152 -5.70 -0.08 22.45
C GLY A 152 -4.84 0.18 21.21
N VAL A 153 -4.83 -0.73 20.20
CA VAL A 153 -3.93 -0.64 19.04
C VAL A 153 -4.29 0.55 18.13
N THR A 154 -5.56 0.75 17.84
CA THR A 154 -6.01 1.88 16.99
C THR A 154 -5.70 3.20 17.64
N GLN A 155 -6.03 3.35 18.93
CA GLN A 155 -5.78 4.57 19.71
C GLN A 155 -4.28 4.89 19.78
N LEU A 156 -3.42 3.88 20.04
CA LEU A 156 -1.96 4.03 20.00
C LEU A 156 -1.50 4.60 18.66
N MET A 157 -1.98 4.03 17.57
CA MET A 157 -1.53 4.46 16.22
C MET A 157 -2.03 5.86 15.88
N GLU A 158 -3.25 6.24 16.24
CA GLU A 158 -3.76 7.59 16.08
C GLU A 158 -2.92 8.62 16.84
N GLN A 159 -2.60 8.35 18.11
CA GLN A 159 -1.76 9.22 18.94
C GLN A 159 -0.34 9.38 18.37
N VAL A 160 0.21 8.32 17.78
CA VAL A 160 1.57 8.32 17.23
C VAL A 160 1.64 8.98 15.85
N LEU A 161 0.63 8.76 15.00
CA LEU A 161 0.66 9.20 13.60
C LEU A 161 0.10 10.62 13.40
N ALA A 162 -0.87 11.07 14.22
CA ALA A 162 -1.44 12.41 14.07
C ALA A 162 -0.39 13.54 14.15
N PRO A 163 0.51 13.58 15.15
CA PRO A 163 1.56 14.60 15.22
C PRO A 163 2.58 14.52 14.08
N LEU A 164 2.77 13.34 13.49
CA LEU A 164 3.66 13.16 12.33
C LEU A 164 3.02 13.68 11.06
N ALA A 165 1.72 13.43 10.88
CA ALA A 165 0.97 13.94 9.74
C ALA A 165 0.92 15.48 9.74
N GLU A 166 0.68 16.10 10.91
CA GLU A 166 0.72 17.57 11.07
C GLU A 166 2.09 18.14 10.71
N LYS A 167 3.19 17.59 11.24
CA LYS A 167 4.55 18.03 10.90
C LYS A 167 4.91 17.86 9.42
N LEU A 168 4.39 16.82 8.77
CA LEU A 168 4.62 16.61 7.33
C LEU A 168 3.84 17.63 6.50
N GLN A 169 2.63 18.00 6.93
CA GLN A 169 1.83 19.06 6.29
C GLN A 169 2.44 20.44 6.49
N GLU A 170 2.95 20.77 7.68
CA GLU A 170 3.63 22.03 7.96
C GLU A 170 4.90 22.20 7.11
N ASN A 171 5.72 21.17 6.96
CA ASN A 171 6.90 21.18 6.11
C ASN A 171 6.57 21.34 4.62
N GLU A 172 5.41 20.90 4.15
CA GLU A 172 4.94 21.10 2.78
C GLU A 172 4.36 22.51 2.60
N ALA A 173 3.68 23.06 3.61
CA ALA A 173 3.16 24.43 3.59
C ALA A 173 4.27 25.50 3.60
N GLU A 174 5.36 25.29 4.34
CA GLU A 174 6.53 26.19 4.31
C GLU A 174 7.24 26.21 2.95
N ASN A 175 7.13 25.13 2.15
CA ASN A 175 7.69 25.07 0.80
C ASN A 175 6.76 25.62 -0.29
N ASN A 176 5.47 25.87 0.02
CA ASN A 176 4.46 26.34 -0.93
C ASN A 176 3.97 27.77 -0.68
N HIS A 177 4.76 28.64 -0.02
CA HIS A 177 4.42 30.06 0.08
C HIS A 177 4.54 30.78 -1.27
N THR A 178 3.62 30.48 -2.17
CA THR A 178 3.07 31.43 -3.16
C THR A 178 1.71 30.91 -3.62
N SER A 179 0.71 31.75 -3.34
CA SER A 179 -0.67 31.76 -3.88
C SER A 179 -1.73 30.85 -3.23
N ASP A 180 -2.66 31.58 -2.72
CA ASP A 180 -4.10 31.47 -2.70
C ASP A 180 -4.77 30.82 -1.48
N GLU A 181 -5.49 31.73 -0.81
CA GLU A 181 -6.49 31.48 0.22
C GLU A 181 -7.65 30.71 -0.40
N GLU A 182 -7.97 29.52 0.11
CA GLU A 182 -9.23 28.87 -0.20
C GLU A 182 -10.07 28.60 1.05
N GLU A 183 -11.28 29.08 0.95
CA GLU A 183 -12.34 28.99 1.94
C GLU A 183 -12.78 27.54 2.17
N LYS A 184 -12.98 27.20 3.45
CA LYS A 184 -13.59 25.93 3.87
C LYS A 184 -15.11 26.07 3.75
N ASP A 185 -15.72 25.37 2.83
CA ASP A 185 -17.17 25.15 2.82
C ASP A 185 -17.52 23.80 3.44
N GLU A 186 -18.30 23.89 4.52
CA GLU A 186 -18.97 22.76 5.16
C GLU A 186 -20.11 22.26 4.24
N TRP A 187 -20.00 21.02 3.76
CA TRP A 187 -21.07 20.34 3.05
C TRP A 187 -21.62 19.18 3.87
N ASP A 188 -22.55 19.49 4.76
CA ASP A 188 -23.49 18.52 5.34
C ASP A 188 -24.85 18.72 4.66
N HIS A 189 -25.12 18.00 3.59
CA HIS A 189 -26.47 17.88 3.04
C HIS A 189 -26.79 16.40 2.73
N GLU A 190 -27.74 15.87 3.48
CA GLU A 190 -28.47 14.65 3.13
C GLU A 190 -29.21 14.87 1.80
N PHE A 191 -28.82 14.16 0.76
CA PHE A 191 -29.57 14.11 -0.50
C PHE A 191 -30.44 12.86 -0.55
N ASP A 192 -31.75 13.10 -0.64
CA ASP A 192 -32.77 12.11 -0.97
C ASP A 192 -32.78 11.90 -2.49
N PHE A 193 -32.35 10.71 -2.93
CA PHE A 193 -32.30 10.34 -4.35
C PHE A 193 -33.62 9.73 -4.79
N ASP A 194 -34.49 10.51 -5.38
CA ASP A 194 -35.69 10.06 -6.10
C ASP A 194 -36.02 10.92 -7.34
N SER A 195 -35.08 11.00 -8.31
CA SER A 195 -35.42 11.34 -9.71
C SER A 195 -34.24 11.11 -10.64
N GLU A 196 -34.51 10.47 -11.79
CA GLU A 196 -33.54 10.15 -12.84
C GLU A 196 -33.04 11.38 -13.65
N GLU A 197 -33.58 12.57 -13.41
CA GLU A 197 -33.23 13.78 -14.14
C GLU A 197 -32.09 14.62 -13.53
N ASP A 198 -31.73 14.40 -12.25
CA ASP A 198 -30.68 15.21 -11.57
C ASP A 198 -29.26 14.68 -11.74
N THR A 199 -29.09 13.45 -12.26
CA THR A 199 -27.74 12.84 -12.40
C THR A 199 -26.91 13.45 -13.53
N SER A 200 -27.53 14.03 -14.56
CA SER A 200 -26.80 14.61 -15.71
C SER A 200 -26.14 15.95 -15.39
N LEU A 201 -26.73 16.75 -14.51
CA LEU A 201 -26.19 18.06 -14.14
C LEU A 201 -25.06 17.97 -13.11
N ILE A 202 -25.09 16.92 -12.26
CA ILE A 202 -24.02 16.65 -11.30
C ILE A 202 -22.78 16.08 -12.01
N ASP A 203 -22.98 15.22 -13.01
CA ASP A 203 -21.88 14.69 -13.83
C ASP A 203 -21.20 15.80 -14.67
N GLU A 204 -21.94 16.81 -15.19
CA GLU A 204 -21.37 17.94 -15.93
C GLU A 204 -20.62 18.92 -15.02
N ALA A 205 -21.11 19.21 -13.81
CA ALA A 205 -20.46 20.12 -12.86
C ALA A 205 -19.17 19.51 -12.26
N LEU A 206 -19.19 18.21 -11.95
CA LEU A 206 -17.98 17.48 -11.51
C LEU A 206 -16.95 17.32 -12.64
N ASP A 207 -17.38 17.26 -13.90
CA ASP A 207 -16.50 17.18 -15.06
C ASP A 207 -15.77 18.52 -15.34
N GLU A 208 -16.38 19.67 -15.06
CA GLU A 208 -15.76 20.99 -15.23
C GLU A 208 -14.73 21.31 -14.13
N GLU A 209 -14.99 20.99 -12.85
CA GLU A 209 -14.04 21.23 -11.76
C GLU A 209 -12.80 20.29 -11.81
N LEU A 210 -12.93 19.08 -12.38
CA LEU A 210 -11.82 18.14 -12.53
C LEU A 210 -10.92 18.40 -13.76
N GLU A 211 -11.25 19.37 -14.61
CA GLU A 211 -10.41 19.73 -15.76
C GLU A 211 -9.20 20.59 -15.39
N GLU A 212 -9.20 21.27 -14.25
CA GLU A 212 -8.14 22.23 -13.89
C GLU A 212 -6.93 21.61 -13.15
N GLU A 213 -7.03 20.42 -12.54
CA GLU A 213 -5.94 19.81 -11.77
C GLU A 213 -5.46 18.45 -12.26
N GLN A 214 -5.36 18.21 -13.53
CA GLN A 214 -4.47 17.13 -13.98
C GLN A 214 -3.04 17.61 -13.88
N ASP A 215 -2.39 17.27 -12.79
CA ASP A 215 -0.95 17.44 -12.60
C ASP A 215 -0.24 16.86 -13.84
N LYS A 216 0.17 17.74 -14.77
CA LYS A 216 0.80 17.35 -16.05
C LYS A 216 2.14 16.64 -15.84
N ASN A 217 2.56 16.53 -14.59
CA ASN A 217 3.85 15.99 -14.17
C ASN A 217 3.72 14.52 -13.73
N ILE A 218 4.23 13.61 -14.55
CA ILE A 218 4.18 12.18 -14.28
C ILE A 218 5.35 11.77 -13.37
N LYS A 219 5.04 11.31 -12.14
CA LYS A 219 6.04 10.82 -11.19
C LYS A 219 6.40 9.36 -11.50
N ILE A 220 7.67 9.09 -11.75
CA ILE A 220 8.18 7.78 -12.15
C ILE A 220 9.18 7.26 -11.11
N ALA A 221 8.92 6.10 -10.51
CA ALA A 221 9.91 5.41 -9.68
C ALA A 221 10.57 4.25 -10.45
N ILE A 222 11.90 4.13 -10.34
CA ILE A 222 12.66 3.01 -10.89
C ILE A 222 13.04 2.09 -9.75
N VAL A 223 12.42 0.90 -9.69
CA VAL A 223 12.61 -0.06 -8.60
C VAL A 223 13.11 -1.41 -9.11
N GLY A 224 13.71 -2.19 -8.23
CA GLY A 224 14.26 -3.51 -8.55
C GLY A 224 15.38 -3.88 -7.59
N ARG A 225 15.89 -5.10 -7.66
CA ARG A 225 16.99 -5.59 -6.83
C ARG A 225 18.28 -4.76 -7.01
N PRO A 226 19.26 -4.86 -6.10
CA PRO A 226 20.60 -4.34 -6.33
C PRO A 226 21.19 -4.92 -7.63
N ASN A 227 22.01 -4.13 -8.32
CA ASN A 227 22.77 -4.51 -9.52
C ASN A 227 21.96 -4.91 -10.79
N VAL A 228 20.62 -4.76 -10.80
CA VAL A 228 19.81 -4.95 -12.03
C VAL A 228 20.00 -3.85 -13.07
N GLY A 229 20.68 -2.76 -12.71
CA GLY A 229 21.01 -1.66 -13.61
C GLY A 229 20.10 -0.43 -13.50
N LYS A 230 19.44 -0.21 -12.34
CA LYS A 230 18.60 0.97 -12.08
C LYS A 230 19.35 2.28 -12.34
N SER A 231 20.49 2.49 -11.67
CA SER A 231 21.29 3.70 -11.82
C SER A 231 21.81 3.91 -13.25
N THR A 232 22.10 2.81 -13.97
CA THR A 232 22.46 2.88 -15.39
C THR A 232 21.27 3.33 -16.23
N LEU A 233 20.07 2.84 -15.93
CA LEU A 233 18.84 3.23 -16.63
C LEU A 233 18.51 4.70 -16.35
N THR A 234 18.57 5.13 -15.09
CA THR A 234 18.35 6.52 -14.70
C THR A 234 19.33 7.46 -15.42
N ASN A 235 20.63 7.14 -15.38
CA ASN A 235 21.65 7.94 -16.07
C ASN A 235 21.45 7.95 -17.59
N ARG A 236 20.96 6.85 -18.19
CA ARG A 236 20.65 6.77 -19.61
C ARG A 236 19.46 7.69 -19.97
N ILE A 237 18.40 7.66 -19.16
CA ILE A 237 17.23 8.51 -19.35
C ILE A 237 17.62 9.97 -19.25
N LEU A 238 18.35 10.36 -18.21
CA LEU A 238 18.79 11.75 -17.99
C LEU A 238 19.84 12.25 -19.00
N GLY A 239 20.55 11.35 -19.66
CA GLY A 239 21.58 11.65 -20.65
C GLY A 239 21.07 11.59 -22.10
N GLU A 240 19.77 11.45 -22.37
CA GLU A 240 19.21 11.51 -23.71
C GLU A 240 19.11 12.98 -24.18
N ASP A 241 19.43 13.25 -25.46
CA ASP A 241 19.39 14.62 -26.05
C ASP A 241 17.98 15.25 -26.02
N ARG A 242 16.95 14.46 -25.81
CA ARG A 242 15.54 14.90 -25.75
C ARG A 242 15.07 15.25 -24.35
N VAL A 243 15.93 15.13 -23.33
CA VAL A 243 15.57 15.34 -21.93
C VAL A 243 16.20 16.61 -21.41
N VAL A 244 15.38 17.51 -20.92
CA VAL A 244 15.81 18.71 -20.18
C VAL A 244 15.65 18.46 -18.68
N VAL A 245 16.71 18.60 -17.92
CA VAL A 245 16.72 18.41 -16.46
C VAL A 245 16.71 19.77 -15.78
N TYR A 246 15.84 19.95 -14.79
CA TYR A 246 15.75 21.19 -14.02
C TYR A 246 16.43 21.03 -12.67
N ASP A 247 17.35 21.96 -12.32
CA ASP A 247 17.91 22.02 -10.98
C ASP A 247 16.93 22.77 -10.05
N MET A 248 16.28 22.07 -9.13
CA MET A 248 15.50 22.69 -8.05
C MET A 248 16.38 22.87 -6.80
N PRO A 249 16.58 24.10 -6.30
CA PRO A 249 17.20 24.32 -4.99
C PRO A 249 16.18 23.96 -3.90
N GLY A 250 16.55 23.08 -2.97
CA GLY A 250 15.74 22.80 -1.77
C GLY A 250 15.27 21.35 -1.58
N THR A 251 15.69 20.40 -2.43
CA THR A 251 15.36 18.98 -2.23
C THR A 251 16.11 18.44 -1.01
N THR A 252 15.36 18.19 0.05
CA THR A 252 15.80 17.65 1.34
C THR A 252 16.49 16.29 1.21
N ARG A 253 17.36 16.02 2.14
CA ARG A 253 18.44 15.01 2.25
C ARG A 253 18.10 13.53 1.94
N ASP A 254 16.84 13.13 1.70
CA ASP A 254 16.47 11.71 1.77
C ASP A 254 15.85 11.06 0.52
N SER A 255 15.25 11.81 -0.40
CA SER A 255 14.76 11.27 -1.69
C SER A 255 15.13 12.24 -2.81
N ILE A 256 15.76 11.76 -3.87
CA ILE A 256 16.16 12.61 -4.98
C ILE A 256 15.01 12.61 -6.00
N TYR A 257 14.27 13.70 -6.06
CA TYR A 257 13.29 13.97 -7.10
C TYR A 257 14.00 14.75 -8.20
N ILE A 258 14.02 14.20 -9.40
CA ILE A 258 14.70 14.83 -10.56
C ILE A 258 13.60 15.24 -11.54
N PRO A 259 13.22 16.52 -11.56
CA PRO A 259 12.30 17.04 -12.55
C PRO A 259 12.96 17.07 -13.93
N MET A 260 12.26 16.59 -14.92
CA MET A 260 12.72 16.56 -16.31
C MET A 260 11.56 16.76 -17.26
N GLU A 261 11.89 17.26 -18.46
CA GLU A 261 10.94 17.38 -19.56
C GLU A 261 11.41 16.55 -20.75
N ARG A 262 10.50 15.86 -21.39
CA ARG A 262 10.76 15.11 -22.63
C ARG A 262 9.59 15.23 -23.60
N ASP A 263 9.87 15.62 -24.81
CA ASP A 263 8.88 15.76 -25.88
C ASP A 263 7.64 16.62 -25.45
N GLY A 264 7.87 17.69 -24.65
CA GLY A 264 6.84 18.61 -24.14
C GLY A 264 6.03 18.07 -22.96
N GLN A 265 6.34 16.89 -22.43
CA GLN A 265 5.73 16.30 -21.25
C GLN A 265 6.66 16.40 -20.05
N GLN A 266 6.14 16.86 -18.92
CA GLN A 266 6.87 16.94 -17.66
C GLN A 266 6.84 15.58 -16.92
N TYR A 267 7.98 15.23 -16.35
CA TYR A 267 8.17 14.04 -15.54
C TYR A 267 8.99 14.37 -14.31
N THR A 268 8.79 13.62 -13.23
CA THR A 268 9.70 13.61 -12.08
C THR A 268 10.19 12.19 -11.85
N LEU A 269 11.49 11.99 -12.01
CA LEU A 269 12.10 10.71 -11.62
C LEU A 269 12.33 10.71 -10.12
N ILE A 270 11.83 9.65 -9.46
CA ILE A 270 12.08 9.37 -8.04
C ILE A 270 13.18 8.33 -8.00
N ASP A 271 14.41 8.75 -7.64
CA ASP A 271 15.55 7.84 -7.60
C ASP A 271 15.76 7.27 -6.20
N THR A 272 15.83 5.96 -6.17
CA THR A 272 15.96 5.20 -4.95
C THR A 272 17.39 4.99 -4.47
N ALA A 273 18.44 5.56 -5.04
CA ALA A 273 19.78 5.45 -4.45
C ALA A 273 20.97 5.45 -5.43
N GLY A 274 20.91 6.06 -6.59
CA GLY A 274 21.97 5.86 -7.57
C GLY A 274 22.57 7.09 -8.25
N VAL A 275 21.92 8.26 -8.19
CA VAL A 275 22.44 9.45 -8.88
C VAL A 275 23.21 10.34 -7.89
N ARG A 276 24.45 10.02 -7.64
CA ARG A 276 25.38 10.99 -7.06
C ARG A 276 26.21 11.66 -8.17
N LYS A 277 26.25 13.01 -8.08
CA LYS A 277 27.05 13.92 -8.89
C LYS A 277 28.40 13.30 -9.27
N ARG A 278 28.80 13.41 -10.54
CA ARG A 278 30.15 13.20 -11.03
C ARG A 278 31.14 14.06 -10.22
N GLY A 279 31.72 13.50 -9.17
CA GLY A 279 32.71 14.19 -8.35
C GLY A 279 33.00 13.44 -7.05
N LYS A 280 34.06 12.61 -7.06
CA LYS A 280 34.59 11.79 -5.96
C LYS A 280 33.88 10.47 -5.72
N VAL A 281 34.33 9.48 -6.48
CA VAL A 281 34.11 8.04 -6.23
C VAL A 281 34.89 7.64 -4.98
N HIS A 282 34.19 7.51 -3.86
CA HIS A 282 34.57 6.57 -2.82
C HIS A 282 33.52 5.45 -2.85
N LEU A 283 34.01 4.22 -2.98
CA LEU A 283 33.27 2.96 -2.86
C LEU A 283 32.44 2.92 -1.56
N ALA A 284 31.33 3.63 -1.53
CA ALA A 284 30.30 3.42 -0.56
C ALA A 284 29.41 2.32 -1.14
N VAL A 285 29.43 1.13 -0.55
CA VAL A 285 28.46 0.09 -0.75
C VAL A 285 27.08 0.74 -0.76
N GLU A 286 26.38 0.68 -1.91
CA GLU A 286 24.99 1.14 -2.03
C GLU A 286 24.18 0.37 -0.99
N LYS A 287 23.94 0.98 0.17
CA LYS A 287 23.02 0.43 1.15
C LYS A 287 21.63 0.51 0.52
N PHE A 288 21.15 -0.61 0.01
CA PHE A 288 19.79 -0.74 -0.50
C PHE A 288 18.84 -0.47 0.67
N SER A 289 18.21 0.71 0.67
CA SER A 289 17.16 1.02 1.63
C SER A 289 15.83 0.54 1.07
N VAL A 290 15.29 -0.52 1.66
CA VAL A 290 13.96 -1.05 1.33
C VAL A 290 12.92 0.03 1.54
N ILE A 291 13.05 0.81 2.61
CA ILE A 291 12.12 1.88 2.95
C ILE A 291 12.07 2.94 1.87
N LYS A 292 13.24 3.42 1.41
CA LYS A 292 13.29 4.39 0.31
C LYS A 292 12.62 3.86 -0.96
N THR A 293 12.81 2.56 -1.24
CA THR A 293 12.13 1.91 -2.37
C THR A 293 10.61 1.88 -2.17
N LEU A 294 10.14 1.57 -0.96
CA LEU A 294 8.70 1.55 -0.66
C LEU A 294 8.10 2.95 -0.70
N GLN A 295 8.79 3.96 -0.17
CA GLN A 295 8.39 5.36 -0.26
C GLN A 295 8.33 5.83 -1.71
N ALA A 296 9.35 5.53 -2.52
CA ALA A 296 9.36 5.85 -3.94
C ALA A 296 8.17 5.21 -4.69
N ILE A 297 7.80 3.96 -4.35
CA ILE A 297 6.60 3.31 -4.90
C ILE A 297 5.34 4.08 -4.50
N GLN A 298 5.23 4.53 -3.24
CA GLN A 298 4.06 5.26 -2.76
C GLN A 298 3.90 6.63 -3.45
N ASP A 299 5.01 7.34 -3.66
CA ASP A 299 4.99 8.70 -4.22
C ASP A 299 4.86 8.72 -5.75
N ALA A 300 5.11 7.58 -6.42
CA ALA A 300 5.06 7.48 -7.87
C ALA A 300 3.64 7.31 -8.42
N ASN A 301 3.42 7.82 -9.63
CA ASN A 301 2.24 7.48 -10.43
C ASN A 301 2.47 6.19 -11.22
N VAL A 302 3.69 6.05 -11.80
CA VAL A 302 4.09 4.88 -12.60
C VAL A 302 5.39 4.32 -12.06
N VAL A 303 5.45 3.02 -11.88
CA VAL A 303 6.63 2.31 -11.38
C VAL A 303 7.24 1.47 -12.48
N LEU A 304 8.54 1.66 -12.74
CA LEU A 304 9.34 0.81 -13.60
C LEU A 304 10.00 -0.29 -12.77
N LEU A 305 9.44 -1.51 -12.81
CA LEU A 305 10.04 -2.67 -12.15
C LEU A 305 11.14 -3.23 -13.04
N THR A 306 12.41 -3.02 -12.64
CA THR A 306 13.58 -3.46 -13.39
C THR A 306 14.05 -4.83 -12.93
N ILE A 307 14.13 -5.79 -13.87
CA ILE A 307 14.55 -7.17 -13.69
C ILE A 307 15.81 -7.43 -14.53
N ASP A 308 16.74 -8.25 -14.05
CA ASP A 308 17.94 -8.65 -14.78
C ASP A 308 17.64 -9.85 -15.67
N ALA A 309 17.82 -9.70 -16.98
CA ALA A 309 17.60 -10.77 -17.95
C ALA A 309 18.59 -11.97 -17.82
N ARG A 310 19.73 -11.76 -17.17
CA ARG A 310 20.76 -12.79 -16.94
C ARG A 310 20.47 -13.68 -15.75
N GLU A 311 19.59 -13.23 -14.87
CA GLU A 311 19.17 -13.92 -13.65
C GLU A 311 17.70 -14.34 -13.75
N ASN A 312 17.33 -15.39 -13.05
CA ASN A 312 15.92 -15.76 -12.95
C ASN A 312 15.15 -14.74 -12.09
N ILE A 313 13.84 -14.63 -12.31
CA ILE A 313 12.95 -13.84 -11.47
C ILE A 313 13.03 -14.38 -10.03
N SER A 314 13.42 -13.55 -9.09
CA SER A 314 13.56 -13.91 -7.68
C SER A 314 12.27 -13.64 -6.90
N ASP A 315 12.18 -14.21 -5.70
CA ASP A 315 11.09 -13.94 -4.79
C ASP A 315 11.10 -12.47 -4.32
N GLN A 316 12.28 -11.81 -4.34
CA GLN A 316 12.38 -10.38 -4.07
C GLN A 316 11.74 -9.52 -5.18
N ASP A 317 11.90 -9.91 -6.45
CA ASP A 317 11.23 -9.23 -7.57
C ASP A 317 9.70 -9.38 -7.46
N LEU A 318 9.22 -10.58 -7.08
CA LEU A 318 7.80 -10.83 -6.86
C LEU A 318 7.25 -10.08 -5.64
N SER A 319 8.05 -9.93 -4.58
CA SER A 319 7.67 -9.14 -3.41
C SER A 319 7.53 -7.65 -3.76
N LEU A 320 8.50 -7.07 -4.49
CA LEU A 320 8.41 -5.69 -4.99
C LEU A 320 7.19 -5.49 -5.88
N LEU A 321 6.93 -6.45 -6.78
CA LEU A 321 5.74 -6.44 -7.62
C LEU A 321 4.46 -6.43 -6.78
N GLY A 322 4.38 -7.28 -5.77
CA GLY A 322 3.28 -7.31 -4.81
C GLY A 322 3.05 -5.93 -4.18
N PHE A 323 4.11 -5.24 -3.74
CA PHE A 323 4.01 -3.89 -3.19
C PHE A 323 3.47 -2.87 -4.19
N ILE A 324 3.94 -2.88 -5.42
CA ILE A 324 3.48 -1.96 -6.48
C ILE A 324 1.98 -2.13 -6.71
N LEU A 325 1.53 -3.39 -6.85
CA LEU A 325 0.12 -3.72 -7.11
C LEU A 325 -0.80 -3.28 -5.96
N ASN A 326 -0.35 -3.48 -4.72
CA ASN A 326 -1.15 -3.14 -3.55
C ASN A 326 -1.11 -1.64 -3.21
N ALA A 327 0.01 -0.95 -3.52
CA ALA A 327 0.03 0.50 -3.54
C ALA A 327 -0.90 1.08 -4.63
N GLY A 328 -1.39 0.23 -5.55
CA GLY A 328 -2.26 0.64 -6.64
C GLY A 328 -1.55 1.43 -7.73
N ARG A 329 -0.21 1.37 -7.79
CA ARG A 329 0.55 2.15 -8.75
C ARG A 329 0.58 1.49 -10.12
N SER A 330 0.61 2.31 -11.16
CA SER A 330 0.76 1.81 -12.53
C SER A 330 2.13 1.17 -12.70
N LEU A 331 2.20 0.09 -13.48
CA LEU A 331 3.36 -0.79 -13.60
C LEU A 331 3.79 -0.94 -15.05
N VAL A 332 5.09 -0.76 -15.27
CA VAL A 332 5.79 -1.17 -16.49
C VAL A 332 6.94 -2.08 -16.09
N ILE A 333 7.05 -3.26 -16.71
CA ILE A 333 8.11 -4.22 -16.45
C ILE A 333 9.25 -3.98 -17.41
N VAL A 334 10.45 -3.86 -16.88
CA VAL A 334 11.68 -3.56 -17.62
C VAL A 334 12.67 -4.71 -17.44
N VAL A 335 12.85 -5.52 -18.46
CA VAL A 335 13.84 -6.61 -18.48
C VAL A 335 15.13 -6.06 -19.07
N ASN A 336 16.06 -5.72 -18.18
CA ASN A 336 17.34 -5.07 -18.53
C ASN A 336 18.45 -6.09 -18.79
N LYS A 337 19.56 -5.62 -19.36
CA LYS A 337 20.74 -6.41 -19.77
C LYS A 337 20.42 -7.45 -20.86
N TRP A 338 19.49 -7.08 -21.76
CA TRP A 338 19.04 -7.93 -22.86
C TRP A 338 20.08 -8.11 -23.96
N ASP A 339 21.13 -7.29 -23.94
CA ASP A 339 22.23 -7.29 -24.89
C ASP A 339 23.16 -8.49 -24.66
N GLY A 340 23.64 -9.07 -25.78
CA GLY A 340 24.60 -10.16 -25.76
C GLY A 340 24.09 -11.50 -25.23
N LEU A 341 22.78 -11.68 -25.10
CA LEU A 341 22.16 -12.94 -24.70
C LEU A 341 21.93 -13.84 -25.93
N ASP A 342 22.23 -15.12 -25.78
CA ASP A 342 21.89 -16.14 -26.76
C ASP A 342 20.39 -16.32 -26.92
N GLN A 343 19.93 -16.80 -28.07
CA GLN A 343 18.51 -16.95 -28.38
C GLN A 343 17.81 -17.89 -27.38
N ASP A 344 18.45 -19.00 -27.02
CA ASP A 344 17.90 -19.97 -26.05
C ASP A 344 17.68 -19.35 -24.66
N VAL A 345 18.58 -18.45 -24.24
CA VAL A 345 18.43 -17.70 -22.98
C VAL A 345 17.25 -16.73 -23.07
N LYS A 346 17.12 -16.02 -24.20
CA LYS A 346 16.00 -15.08 -24.45
C LYS A 346 14.65 -15.80 -24.40
N ASP A 347 14.54 -16.96 -25.02
CA ASP A 347 13.29 -17.72 -25.06
C ASP A 347 12.95 -18.32 -23.68
N ARG A 348 13.97 -18.76 -22.93
CA ARG A 348 13.79 -19.19 -21.54
C ARG A 348 13.29 -18.07 -20.65
N VAL A 349 13.88 -16.86 -20.74
CA VAL A 349 13.46 -15.69 -19.94
C VAL A 349 12.02 -15.32 -20.24
N LYS A 350 11.62 -15.30 -21.53
CA LYS A 350 10.21 -15.03 -21.92
C LYS A 350 9.26 -16.08 -21.33
N SER A 351 9.60 -17.37 -21.45
CA SER A 351 8.78 -18.45 -20.89
C SER A 351 8.68 -18.39 -19.37
N GLU A 352 9.72 -17.93 -18.69
CA GLU A 352 9.71 -17.74 -17.24
C GLU A 352 8.86 -16.54 -16.84
N LEU A 353 8.93 -15.43 -17.57
CA LEU A 353 8.05 -14.27 -17.39
C LEU A 353 6.58 -14.67 -17.54
N ASP A 354 6.23 -15.35 -18.63
CA ASP A 354 4.86 -15.81 -18.88
C ASP A 354 4.36 -16.72 -17.75
N ARG A 355 5.19 -17.63 -17.25
CA ARG A 355 4.82 -18.56 -16.19
C ARG A 355 4.66 -17.88 -14.82
N ARG A 356 5.57 -16.95 -14.46
CA ARG A 356 5.58 -16.33 -13.13
C ARG A 356 4.72 -15.07 -13.02
N LEU A 357 4.48 -14.39 -14.13
CA LEU A 357 3.80 -13.10 -14.20
C LEU A 357 2.45 -13.14 -14.95
N ASP A 358 1.90 -14.35 -15.20
CA ASP A 358 0.61 -14.56 -15.87
C ASP A 358 -0.54 -13.76 -15.25
N PHE A 359 -0.47 -13.49 -13.94
CA PHE A 359 -1.49 -12.73 -13.22
C PHE A 359 -1.43 -11.21 -13.46
N ILE A 360 -0.43 -10.70 -14.16
CA ILE A 360 -0.24 -9.28 -14.52
C ILE A 360 -0.19 -9.08 -16.03
N ASP A 361 -1.11 -9.72 -16.74
CA ASP A 361 -1.28 -9.63 -18.20
C ASP A 361 -1.52 -8.20 -18.71
N PHE A 362 -1.84 -7.27 -17.82
CA PHE A 362 -2.12 -5.87 -18.13
C PHE A 362 -0.86 -4.98 -18.18
N ALA A 363 0.27 -5.40 -17.61
CA ALA A 363 1.49 -4.59 -17.62
C ALA A 363 2.28 -4.80 -18.91
N ARG A 364 2.81 -3.70 -19.48
CA ARG A 364 3.74 -3.77 -20.61
C ARG A 364 5.08 -4.30 -20.16
N VAL A 365 5.67 -5.20 -20.95
CA VAL A 365 7.02 -5.76 -20.72
C VAL A 365 7.95 -5.24 -21.81
N HIS A 366 9.04 -4.60 -21.41
CA HIS A 366 10.07 -4.09 -22.30
C HIS A 366 11.39 -4.80 -22.08
N PHE A 367 12.01 -5.24 -23.16
CA PHE A 367 13.36 -5.81 -23.16
C PHE A 367 14.33 -4.73 -23.60
N ILE A 368 15.24 -4.32 -22.69
CA ILE A 368 16.13 -3.18 -22.90
C ILE A 368 17.60 -3.49 -22.60
N SER A 369 18.47 -2.64 -23.10
CA SER A 369 19.83 -2.50 -22.61
C SER A 369 20.04 -1.05 -22.14
N ALA A 370 20.00 -0.84 -20.84
CA ALA A 370 20.27 0.46 -20.25
C ALA A 370 21.71 0.96 -20.57
N LEU A 371 22.66 0.03 -20.73
CA LEU A 371 24.05 0.34 -21.08
C LEU A 371 24.17 0.94 -22.48
N HIS A 372 23.52 0.32 -23.46
CA HIS A 372 23.57 0.71 -24.86
C HIS A 372 22.42 1.63 -25.29
N GLY A 373 21.40 1.82 -24.45
CA GLY A 373 20.23 2.65 -24.73
C GLY A 373 19.15 2.00 -25.59
N SER A 374 19.33 0.72 -25.99
CA SER A 374 18.37 0.01 -26.82
C SER A 374 17.05 -0.19 -26.09
N GLY A 375 15.92 0.22 -26.70
CA GLY A 375 14.57 0.04 -26.16
C GLY A 375 14.17 1.03 -25.06
N VAL A 376 15.06 1.91 -24.58
CA VAL A 376 14.76 2.85 -23.48
C VAL A 376 13.72 3.89 -23.91
N GLY A 377 13.79 4.38 -25.14
CA GLY A 377 12.83 5.37 -25.65
C GLY A 377 11.37 4.91 -25.61
N ASN A 378 11.12 3.62 -25.90
CA ASN A 378 9.77 3.04 -25.91
C ASN A 378 9.12 2.93 -24.52
N LEU A 379 9.91 3.07 -23.45
CA LEU A 379 9.38 3.07 -22.07
C LEU A 379 8.41 4.24 -21.86
N PHE A 380 8.71 5.41 -22.42
CA PHE A 380 7.92 6.62 -22.21
C PHE A 380 6.52 6.53 -22.82
N ASP A 381 6.37 5.84 -23.95
CA ASP A 381 5.06 5.59 -24.54
C ASP A 381 4.19 4.73 -23.60
N SER A 382 4.79 3.69 -23.02
CA SER A 382 4.08 2.83 -22.07
C SER A 382 3.84 3.51 -20.71
N ILE A 383 4.72 4.42 -20.29
CA ILE A 383 4.51 5.25 -19.09
C ILE A 383 3.31 6.18 -19.29
N LYS A 384 3.24 6.87 -20.44
CA LYS A 384 2.09 7.72 -20.79
C LYS A 384 0.80 6.91 -20.88
N GLU A 385 0.82 5.75 -21.56
CA GLU A 385 -0.33 4.84 -21.69
C GLU A 385 -0.82 4.40 -20.29
N ALA A 386 0.08 3.95 -19.43
CA ALA A 386 -0.25 3.47 -18.09
C ALA A 386 -0.81 4.59 -17.18
N TYR A 387 -0.24 5.80 -17.27
CA TYR A 387 -0.72 6.97 -16.54
C TYR A 387 -2.09 7.42 -17.04
N ALA A 388 -2.28 7.51 -18.37
CA ALA A 388 -3.56 7.87 -18.97
C ALA A 388 -4.67 6.88 -18.58
N CYS A 389 -4.36 5.57 -18.55
CA CYS A 389 -5.29 4.55 -18.09
C CYS A 389 -5.61 4.68 -16.58
N ALA A 390 -4.62 5.09 -15.76
CA ALA A 390 -4.81 5.27 -14.32
C ALA A 390 -5.67 6.50 -13.98
N THR A 391 -5.62 7.52 -14.81
CA THR A 391 -6.34 8.79 -14.64
C THR A 391 -7.58 8.91 -15.53
N GLN A 392 -7.94 7.83 -16.24
CA GLN A 392 -9.08 7.82 -17.16
C GLN A 392 -10.39 8.14 -16.41
N LYS A 393 -11.10 9.14 -16.90
CA LYS A 393 -12.44 9.49 -16.40
C LYS A 393 -13.43 8.38 -16.74
N MET A 394 -14.23 7.98 -15.78
CA MET A 394 -15.24 6.93 -15.92
C MET A 394 -16.57 7.45 -15.42
N THR A 395 -17.63 7.27 -16.20
CA THR A 395 -18.99 7.67 -15.80
C THR A 395 -19.74 6.55 -15.11
N THR A 396 -20.61 6.88 -14.17
CA THR A 396 -21.48 5.93 -13.44
C THR A 396 -22.30 5.06 -14.39
N SER A 397 -22.82 5.65 -15.46
CA SER A 397 -23.62 4.95 -16.49
C SER A 397 -22.81 3.89 -17.22
N LEU A 398 -21.56 4.20 -17.63
CA LEU A 398 -20.65 3.25 -18.26
C LEU A 398 -20.31 2.09 -17.33
N LEU A 399 -19.91 2.39 -16.07
CA LEU A 399 -19.54 1.39 -15.08
C LEU A 399 -20.72 0.48 -14.71
N THR A 400 -21.92 1.03 -14.54
CA THR A 400 -23.12 0.26 -14.28
C THR A 400 -23.51 -0.66 -15.46
N ARG A 401 -23.37 -0.17 -16.70
CA ARG A 401 -23.60 -0.98 -17.89
C ARG A 401 -22.61 -2.16 -17.98
N ILE A 402 -21.32 -1.91 -17.72
CA ILE A 402 -20.32 -2.99 -17.68
C ILE A 402 -20.65 -4.00 -16.58
N LEU A 403 -21.08 -3.55 -15.39
CA LEU A 403 -21.50 -4.41 -14.29
C LEU A 403 -22.67 -5.32 -14.71
N GLN A 404 -23.67 -4.78 -15.37
CA GLN A 404 -24.82 -5.55 -15.88
C GLN A 404 -24.36 -6.59 -16.90
N MET A 405 -23.54 -6.22 -17.89
CA MET A 405 -22.98 -7.16 -18.86
C MET A 405 -22.20 -8.29 -18.19
N ALA A 406 -21.36 -7.97 -17.20
CA ALA A 406 -20.61 -8.97 -16.43
C ALA A 406 -21.53 -9.91 -15.64
N THR A 407 -22.60 -9.38 -15.04
CA THR A 407 -23.57 -10.19 -14.28
C THR A 407 -24.47 -11.04 -15.17
N ASP A 408 -24.77 -10.59 -16.39
CA ASP A 408 -25.55 -11.37 -17.37
C ASP A 408 -24.71 -12.53 -17.92
N GLU A 409 -23.41 -12.33 -18.14
CA GLU A 409 -22.51 -13.38 -18.62
C GLU A 409 -22.24 -14.43 -17.52
N HIS A 410 -21.93 -13.98 -16.30
CA HIS A 410 -21.70 -14.85 -15.14
C HIS A 410 -22.42 -14.31 -13.91
N GLN A 411 -23.53 -14.92 -13.55
CA GLN A 411 -24.30 -14.49 -12.39
C GLN A 411 -23.59 -14.78 -11.06
N PRO A 412 -23.70 -13.86 -10.07
CA PRO A 412 -23.15 -14.09 -8.75
C PRO A 412 -23.67 -15.37 -8.12
N PRO A 413 -22.84 -16.07 -7.33
CA PRO A 413 -23.23 -17.32 -6.69
C PRO A 413 -24.34 -17.12 -5.66
N MET A 414 -25.11 -18.17 -5.42
CA MET A 414 -26.14 -18.20 -4.39
C MET A 414 -25.51 -18.55 -3.03
N ILE A 415 -25.79 -17.76 -2.01
CA ILE A 415 -25.35 -18.01 -0.63
C ILE A 415 -26.58 -18.11 0.29
N GLY A 416 -26.67 -19.21 1.01
CA GLY A 416 -27.82 -19.46 1.91
C GLY A 416 -29.19 -19.43 1.23
N GLY A 417 -29.25 -19.90 -0.03
CA GLY A 417 -30.50 -19.92 -0.80
C GLY A 417 -30.92 -18.53 -1.35
N ARG A 418 -30.09 -17.50 -1.18
CA ARG A 418 -30.34 -16.15 -1.71
C ARG A 418 -29.24 -15.78 -2.71
N ARG A 419 -29.67 -15.14 -3.81
CA ARG A 419 -28.73 -14.63 -4.83
C ARG A 419 -28.21 -13.28 -4.40
N ILE A 420 -26.90 -13.07 -4.50
CA ILE A 420 -26.27 -11.76 -4.32
C ILE A 420 -26.72 -10.88 -5.50
N LYS A 421 -27.17 -9.67 -5.23
CA LYS A 421 -27.57 -8.71 -6.27
C LYS A 421 -26.59 -7.55 -6.29
N LEU A 422 -25.89 -7.37 -7.41
CA LEU A 422 -25.14 -6.18 -7.73
C LEU A 422 -26.10 -5.19 -8.38
N LYS A 423 -26.13 -3.94 -7.92
CA LYS A 423 -27.12 -2.95 -8.33
C LYS A 423 -26.57 -1.97 -9.34
N TYR A 424 -25.54 -1.24 -8.96
CA TYR A 424 -24.88 -0.24 -9.77
C TYR A 424 -23.42 -0.10 -9.36
N ALA A 425 -22.63 0.58 -10.19
CA ALA A 425 -21.24 0.91 -9.92
C ALA A 425 -20.95 2.36 -10.31
N HIS A 426 -20.13 3.03 -9.50
CA HIS A 426 -19.70 4.41 -9.77
C HIS A 426 -18.19 4.55 -9.56
N PRO A 427 -17.56 5.61 -10.12
CA PRO A 427 -16.15 5.89 -9.85
C PRO A 427 -15.96 6.29 -8.38
N GLY A 428 -14.93 5.75 -7.72
CA GLY A 428 -14.57 6.05 -6.35
C GLY A 428 -13.22 6.75 -6.21
N GLY A 429 -12.53 6.99 -7.33
CA GLY A 429 -11.21 7.64 -7.35
C GLY A 429 -10.39 7.26 -8.57
N TYR A 430 -9.27 7.97 -8.71
CA TYR A 430 -8.32 7.82 -9.82
C TYR A 430 -6.93 7.55 -9.26
N ASN A 431 -6.06 6.96 -10.07
CA ASN A 431 -4.66 6.68 -9.77
C ASN A 431 -4.40 5.95 -8.43
N PRO A 432 -4.91 4.73 -8.25
CA PRO A 432 -5.45 3.81 -9.29
C PRO A 432 -6.94 4.03 -9.56
N PRO A 433 -7.47 3.51 -10.68
CA PRO A 433 -8.91 3.48 -10.91
C PRO A 433 -9.63 2.71 -9.82
N ILE A 434 -10.50 3.39 -9.08
CA ILE A 434 -11.31 2.79 -8.01
C ILE A 434 -12.76 2.76 -8.50
N ILE A 435 -13.37 1.57 -8.47
CA ILE A 435 -14.76 1.37 -8.85
C ILE A 435 -15.52 0.87 -7.62
N VAL A 436 -16.52 1.62 -7.19
CA VAL A 436 -17.37 1.25 -6.07
C VAL A 436 -18.60 0.51 -6.59
N VAL A 437 -18.80 -0.71 -6.16
CA VAL A 437 -19.92 -1.57 -6.55
C VAL A 437 -20.90 -1.69 -5.40
N HIS A 438 -22.12 -1.26 -5.61
CA HIS A 438 -23.20 -1.35 -4.63
C HIS A 438 -24.08 -2.58 -4.85
N GLY A 439 -24.44 -3.22 -3.75
CA GLY A 439 -25.28 -4.42 -3.82
C GLY A 439 -25.78 -4.89 -2.46
N ASN A 440 -26.38 -6.08 -2.44
CA ASN A 440 -26.86 -6.72 -1.22
C ASN A 440 -25.95 -7.90 -0.87
N GLN A 441 -25.60 -8.07 0.41
CA GLN A 441 -24.76 -9.18 0.91
C GLN A 441 -23.34 -9.16 0.29
N MET A 442 -22.78 -7.99 0.13
CA MET A 442 -21.48 -7.79 -0.52
C MET A 442 -20.33 -8.46 0.25
N ASP A 443 -20.42 -8.51 1.58
CA ASP A 443 -19.43 -9.18 2.43
C ASP A 443 -19.28 -10.68 2.15
N LYS A 444 -20.33 -11.29 1.57
CA LYS A 444 -20.36 -12.72 1.24
C LYS A 444 -19.95 -13.02 -0.19
N LEU A 445 -19.59 -11.99 -0.98
CA LEU A 445 -19.17 -12.20 -2.36
C LEU A 445 -17.81 -12.93 -2.39
N PRO A 446 -17.70 -14.09 -3.06
CA PRO A 446 -16.45 -14.85 -3.14
C PRO A 446 -15.34 -14.06 -3.85
N ASP A 447 -14.10 -14.23 -3.39
CA ASP A 447 -12.95 -13.54 -3.98
C ASP A 447 -12.70 -13.96 -5.44
N SER A 448 -13.08 -15.16 -5.83
CA SER A 448 -13.06 -15.59 -7.24
C SER A 448 -13.97 -14.73 -8.12
N TYR A 449 -15.15 -14.38 -7.62
CA TYR A 449 -16.09 -13.52 -8.34
C TYR A 449 -15.62 -12.07 -8.37
N LYS A 450 -15.01 -11.58 -7.30
CA LYS A 450 -14.37 -10.24 -7.26
C LYS A 450 -13.25 -10.13 -8.31
N ARG A 451 -12.41 -11.19 -8.44
CA ARG A 451 -11.38 -11.27 -9.49
C ARG A 451 -11.98 -11.29 -10.88
N TYR A 452 -13.04 -12.05 -11.10
CA TYR A 452 -13.76 -12.06 -12.37
C TYR A 452 -14.24 -10.67 -12.75
N LEU A 453 -14.90 -9.94 -11.84
CA LEU A 453 -15.36 -8.58 -12.08
C LEU A 453 -14.19 -7.62 -12.40
N SER A 454 -13.09 -7.71 -11.63
CA SER A 454 -11.90 -6.89 -11.89
C SER A 454 -11.33 -7.11 -13.30
N ASN A 455 -11.23 -8.36 -13.72
CA ASN A 455 -10.76 -8.71 -15.05
C ASN A 455 -11.74 -8.28 -16.14
N TYR A 456 -13.05 -8.38 -15.85
CA TYR A 456 -14.10 -7.95 -16.80
C TYR A 456 -14.07 -6.44 -17.02
N TYR A 457 -13.96 -5.64 -15.94
CA TYR A 457 -13.80 -4.19 -16.02
C TYR A 457 -12.53 -3.81 -16.77
N ARG A 458 -11.38 -4.45 -16.45
CA ARG A 458 -10.10 -4.19 -17.12
C ARG A 458 -10.20 -4.38 -18.63
N LYS A 459 -10.79 -5.50 -19.08
CA LYS A 459 -10.98 -5.78 -20.51
C LYS A 459 -11.93 -4.79 -21.16
N SER A 460 -13.06 -4.49 -20.53
CA SER A 460 -14.08 -3.60 -21.07
C SER A 460 -13.62 -2.15 -21.18
N LEU A 461 -12.85 -1.67 -20.19
CA LEU A 461 -12.30 -0.32 -20.14
C LEU A 461 -10.95 -0.20 -20.86
N LYS A 462 -10.37 -1.32 -21.31
CA LYS A 462 -9.04 -1.41 -21.97
C LYS A 462 -7.92 -0.80 -21.10
N ILE A 463 -7.97 -1.01 -19.80
CA ILE A 463 -6.98 -0.47 -18.87
C ILE A 463 -5.69 -1.29 -18.96
N ILE A 464 -4.61 -0.63 -19.37
CA ILE A 464 -3.26 -1.18 -19.52
C ILE A 464 -2.33 -0.48 -18.52
N GLY A 465 -1.43 -1.25 -17.91
CA GLY A 465 -0.41 -0.74 -17.01
C GLY A 465 -0.91 -0.36 -15.62
N SER A 466 -2.23 -0.29 -15.36
CA SER A 466 -2.76 0.11 -14.08
C SER A 466 -3.61 -0.99 -13.43
N PRO A 467 -3.45 -1.26 -12.13
CA PRO A 467 -4.38 -2.11 -11.39
C PRO A 467 -5.72 -1.41 -11.17
N ILE A 468 -6.81 -2.18 -11.13
CA ILE A 468 -8.15 -1.67 -10.78
C ILE A 468 -8.49 -2.12 -9.38
N ARG A 469 -8.99 -1.19 -8.53
CA ARG A 469 -9.53 -1.51 -7.22
C ARG A 469 -11.05 -1.55 -7.26
N LEU A 470 -11.63 -2.67 -6.82
CA LEU A 470 -13.07 -2.78 -6.63
C LEU A 470 -13.40 -2.69 -5.15
N LEU A 471 -14.20 -1.68 -4.77
CA LEU A 471 -14.76 -1.54 -3.45
C LEU A 471 -16.20 -2.03 -3.48
N PHE A 472 -16.59 -2.84 -2.50
CA PHE A 472 -17.92 -3.42 -2.43
C PHE A 472 -18.64 -2.83 -1.22
N GLN A 473 -19.73 -2.10 -1.47
CA GLN A 473 -20.52 -1.45 -0.43
C GLN A 473 -21.92 -2.07 -0.34
N GLU A 474 -22.34 -2.35 0.87
CA GLU A 474 -23.70 -2.78 1.14
C GLU A 474 -24.56 -1.52 1.37
N GLY A 475 -25.61 -1.35 0.57
CA GLY A 475 -26.55 -0.27 0.76
C GLY A 475 -27.19 -0.35 2.15
N SER A 476 -27.35 0.78 2.85
CA SER A 476 -28.05 0.83 4.13
C SER A 476 -29.41 0.16 3.98
N ASN A 477 -29.68 -0.84 4.81
CA ASN A 477 -30.98 -1.49 4.82
C ASN A 477 -31.96 -0.66 5.66
N PRO A 478 -32.89 0.13 5.06
CA PRO A 478 -33.83 0.95 5.82
C PRO A 478 -34.76 0.12 6.71
N PHE A 479 -34.75 -1.21 6.56
CA PHE A 479 -35.51 -2.15 7.38
C PHE A 479 -34.61 -2.96 8.35
N ALA A 480 -33.35 -2.58 8.52
CA ALA A 480 -32.45 -3.21 9.47
C ALA A 480 -33.05 -3.10 10.89
N GLY A 481 -33.28 -4.25 11.54
CA GLY A 481 -33.88 -4.31 12.88
C GLY A 481 -35.41 -4.42 12.91
N ARG A 482 -36.11 -4.24 11.81
CA ARG A 482 -37.57 -4.52 11.76
C ARG A 482 -37.81 -6.00 11.56
N LYS A 483 -38.36 -6.66 12.60
CA LYS A 483 -38.84 -8.06 12.45
C LYS A 483 -40.04 -8.04 11.51
N ASN A 484 -39.96 -8.74 10.39
CA ASN A 484 -41.11 -8.94 9.50
C ASN A 484 -42.26 -9.56 10.28
N LYS A 485 -43.39 -8.88 10.35
CA LYS A 485 -44.61 -9.46 10.89
C LYS A 485 -45.03 -10.60 9.94
N LEU A 486 -45.09 -11.79 10.49
CA LEU A 486 -45.51 -12.98 9.73
C LEU A 486 -46.93 -12.76 9.20
N THR A 487 -47.15 -13.04 7.93
CA THR A 487 -48.48 -13.01 7.35
C THR A 487 -49.39 -14.08 8.00
N PRO A 488 -50.71 -13.88 8.00
CA PRO A 488 -51.66 -14.88 8.59
C PRO A 488 -51.42 -16.30 8.07
N ASN A 489 -51.07 -16.45 6.80
CA ASN A 489 -50.74 -17.73 6.21
C ASN A 489 -49.44 -18.36 6.73
N GLN A 490 -48.41 -17.55 6.95
CA GLN A 490 -47.16 -17.99 7.55
C GLN A 490 -47.35 -18.37 9.02
N LEU A 491 -48.17 -17.66 9.77
CA LEU A 491 -48.54 -17.99 11.15
C LEU A 491 -49.31 -19.32 11.20
N ARG A 492 -50.23 -19.58 10.24
CA ARG A 492 -50.94 -20.85 10.13
C ARG A 492 -50.01 -22.02 9.79
N LYS A 493 -49.06 -21.83 8.84
CA LYS A 493 -48.02 -22.83 8.52
C LYS A 493 -47.13 -23.12 9.73
N ARG A 494 -46.68 -22.10 10.46
CA ARG A 494 -45.86 -22.27 11.66
C ARG A 494 -46.60 -22.99 12.78
N LYS A 495 -47.89 -22.68 13.00
CA LYS A 495 -48.72 -23.39 13.97
C LYS A 495 -48.91 -24.87 13.58
N ARG A 496 -49.08 -25.18 12.29
CA ARG A 496 -49.20 -26.59 11.81
C ARG A 496 -47.88 -27.35 12.02
N LEU A 497 -46.74 -26.73 11.68
CA LEU A 497 -45.40 -27.31 11.88
C LEU A 497 -45.11 -27.60 13.36
N MET A 498 -45.42 -26.65 14.23
CA MET A 498 -45.25 -26.83 15.68
C MET A 498 -46.17 -27.94 16.26
N LYS A 499 -47.42 -28.09 15.74
CA LYS A 499 -48.29 -29.21 16.11
C LYS A 499 -47.74 -30.55 15.63
N PHE A 500 -47.14 -30.58 14.43
CA PHE A 500 -46.54 -31.80 13.87
C PHE A 500 -45.31 -32.23 14.69
N ILE A 501 -44.41 -31.27 15.02
CA ILE A 501 -43.24 -31.54 15.86
C ILE A 501 -43.62 -31.99 17.27
N LYS A 502 -44.67 -31.41 17.88
CA LYS A 502 -45.19 -31.85 19.18
C LYS A 502 -45.78 -33.26 19.13
N LYS A 503 -46.38 -33.65 17.98
CA LYS A 503 -46.97 -35.01 17.80
C LYS A 503 -45.88 -36.05 17.51
N ALA A 504 -44.77 -35.68 16.90
CA ALA A 504 -43.61 -36.53 16.64
C ALA A 504 -42.70 -36.75 17.85
N LYS A 505 -42.81 -35.91 18.90
CA LYS A 505 -42.07 -36.04 20.17
C LYS A 505 -42.87 -36.74 21.28
N ARG A 506 -44.10 -37.18 21.03
CA ARG A 506 -44.92 -38.09 21.83
C ARG A 506 -44.91 -39.50 21.23
#